data_0fb5f8e247763db98884114695c80e56
#
_entry.id   0fb5f8e247763db98884114695c80e56
#
_cell.length_a   1.000
_cell.length_b   1.000
_cell.length_c   1.000
_cell.angle_alpha   90.00
_cell.angle_beta   90.00
_cell.angle_gamma   90.00
#
_symmetry.space_group_name_H-M   'P 1'
#
loop_
_entity.id
_entity.type
_entity.pdbx_description
1 polymer ?
#
loop_
_entity_poly.entity_id
_entity_poly.type
_entity_poly.pdbx_seq_one_letter_code
_entity_poly.pdbx_strand_id
1 'polypeptide(L)'
;MANDFLPLNNFRYVDYKNITKVIEKGKLIYVDDGILSFQVLEIINDHSLRARCLNNGVISSKKGVNLPGTDIDLPALSEKDKADLRFGVKNKVDMVFASFIRRASDIRDIRAVLGEAGREIQIIAKIENQQGVNNFDEILDETDGVMVARGDLGIEIPAAKVFIAQKMMIAKCNIKGKPVICATQMLESMTYNPRPTRAEVSDVANAVQDGADCVMLSGETAKGDYPKEAVTMMHETCLIAEVAIPYVNVFDELRNLAPRPMDIVESIAMAAVSASLELNAGAILVLTTSGHSARLLSKYRPICPIIMVTRNDIAAR
;
A
#
# COMPACT_ATOMS: atom_id res chain seq x y z
N MET A 1 -37.05 15.93 19.35
CA MET A 1 -37.86 14.85 18.76
C MET A 1 -38.07 15.21 17.30
N ALA A 2 -37.22 14.76 16.41
CA ALA A 2 -37.38 14.92 14.99
C ALA A 2 -38.08 13.68 14.46
N ASN A 3 -39.25 13.87 13.87
CA ASN A 3 -39.99 12.82 13.18
C ASN A 3 -39.32 12.57 11.83
N ASP A 4 -38.58 11.50 11.73
CA ASP A 4 -37.90 11.09 10.51
C ASP A 4 -38.78 10.16 9.69
N PHE A 5 -39.77 10.73 9.03
CA PHE A 5 -40.37 10.08 7.88
C PHE A 5 -39.67 10.56 6.61
N LEU A 6 -38.71 9.76 6.16
CA LEU A 6 -38.09 9.97 4.86
C LEU A 6 -39.04 9.48 3.75
N PRO A 7 -39.27 10.27 2.69
CA PRO A 7 -40.17 9.87 1.61
C PRO A 7 -39.67 8.62 0.86
N LEU A 8 -40.60 7.87 0.26
CA LEU A 8 -40.44 6.59 -0.43
C LEU A 8 -39.36 6.51 -1.54
N ASN A 9 -38.63 7.60 -1.84
CA ASN A 9 -37.58 7.66 -2.85
C ASN A 9 -36.14 7.51 -2.32
N ASN A 10 -35.95 6.99 -1.12
CA ASN A 10 -34.62 6.87 -0.48
C ASN A 10 -33.97 5.48 -0.60
N PHE A 11 -34.37 4.68 -1.57
CA PHE A 11 -33.66 3.46 -1.91
C PHE A 11 -32.38 3.80 -2.67
N ARG A 12 -31.28 3.15 -2.28
CA ARG A 12 -30.00 3.20 -2.98
C ARG A 12 -29.59 1.79 -3.34
N TYR A 13 -29.17 1.57 -4.57
CA TYR A 13 -28.66 0.29 -5.04
C TYR A 13 -27.19 0.19 -4.71
N VAL A 14 -26.79 -0.98 -4.19
CA VAL A 14 -25.40 -1.39 -3.99
C VAL A 14 -25.19 -2.68 -4.78
N ASP A 15 -24.13 -2.75 -5.55
CA ASP A 15 -23.84 -3.89 -6.45
C ASP A 15 -23.35 -5.14 -5.71
N TYR A 16 -22.91 -5.01 -4.45
CA TYR A 16 -22.54 -6.15 -3.62
C TYR A 16 -23.79 -6.89 -3.10
N LYS A 17 -24.14 -8.00 -3.76
CA LYS A 17 -25.40 -8.76 -3.54
C LYS A 17 -25.49 -9.39 -2.15
N ASN A 18 -24.35 -9.74 -1.53
CA ASN A 18 -24.32 -10.41 -0.23
C ASN A 18 -24.23 -9.45 0.95
N ILE A 19 -24.37 -8.14 0.74
CA ILE A 19 -24.28 -7.14 1.81
C ILE A 19 -25.17 -7.48 3.02
N THR A 20 -26.40 -7.92 2.78
CA THR A 20 -27.36 -8.29 3.83
C THR A 20 -27.00 -9.56 4.59
N LYS A 21 -26.10 -10.40 4.04
CA LYS A 21 -25.67 -11.65 4.67
C LYS A 21 -24.43 -11.47 5.55
N VAL A 22 -23.59 -10.46 5.21
CA VAL A 22 -22.30 -10.25 5.89
C VAL A 22 -22.34 -9.13 6.92
N ILE A 23 -23.22 -8.13 6.73
CA ILE A 23 -23.29 -6.99 7.65
C ILE A 23 -24.29 -7.26 8.78
N GLU A 24 -23.95 -6.78 9.97
CA GLU A 24 -24.79 -6.94 11.15
C GLU A 24 -25.46 -5.61 11.56
N LYS A 25 -26.54 -5.71 12.32
CA LYS A 25 -27.17 -4.56 12.95
C LYS A 25 -26.18 -3.79 13.82
N GLY A 26 -26.18 -2.47 13.70
CA GLY A 26 -25.30 -1.56 14.43
C GLY A 26 -23.98 -1.26 13.72
N LYS A 27 -23.58 -2.06 12.72
CA LYS A 27 -22.39 -1.82 11.91
C LYS A 27 -22.55 -0.56 11.06
N LEU A 28 -21.41 0.00 10.65
CA LEU A 28 -21.34 1.19 9.82
C LEU A 28 -21.17 0.84 8.34
N ILE A 29 -21.74 1.65 7.50
CA ILE A 29 -21.52 1.67 6.05
C ILE A 29 -21.00 3.07 5.71
N TYR A 30 -19.84 3.14 5.08
CA TYR A 30 -19.29 4.38 4.57
C TYR A 30 -19.47 4.47 3.06
N VAL A 31 -19.75 5.67 2.56
CA VAL A 31 -19.93 5.94 1.13
C VAL A 31 -19.11 7.16 0.76
N ASP A 32 -18.52 7.15 -0.45
CA ASP A 32 -17.70 8.23 -0.99
C ASP A 32 -16.52 8.56 -0.08
N ASP A 33 -15.64 7.59 0.09
CA ASP A 33 -14.42 7.70 0.91
C ASP A 33 -14.69 8.13 2.37
N GLY A 34 -15.83 7.71 2.90
CA GLY A 34 -16.22 7.99 4.29
C GLY A 34 -16.89 9.37 4.49
N ILE A 35 -17.10 10.14 3.42
CA ILE A 35 -17.82 11.42 3.49
C ILE A 35 -19.23 11.23 4.05
N LEU A 36 -19.89 10.14 3.67
CA LEU A 36 -21.20 9.78 4.18
C LEU A 36 -21.12 8.53 5.05
N SER A 37 -21.79 8.60 6.19
CA SER A 37 -21.81 7.51 7.17
C SER A 37 -23.25 7.07 7.45
N PHE A 38 -23.46 5.77 7.44
CA PHE A 38 -24.75 5.15 7.75
C PHE A 38 -24.57 4.07 8.80
N GLN A 39 -25.53 3.94 9.70
CA GLN A 39 -25.60 2.85 10.68
C GLN A 39 -26.71 1.91 10.32
N VAL A 40 -26.42 0.61 10.22
CA VAL A 40 -27.44 -0.44 9.97
C VAL A 40 -28.38 -0.55 11.16
N LEU A 41 -29.65 -0.32 10.92
CA LEU A 41 -30.70 -0.45 11.92
C LEU A 41 -31.30 -1.86 11.95
N GLU A 42 -31.59 -2.41 10.77
CA GLU A 42 -32.15 -3.74 10.61
C GLU A 42 -31.90 -4.29 9.20
N ILE A 43 -31.87 -5.60 9.10
CA ILE A 43 -31.91 -6.33 7.83
C ILE A 43 -33.35 -6.69 7.57
N ILE A 44 -33.94 -6.16 6.49
CA ILE A 44 -35.36 -6.35 6.18
C ILE A 44 -35.58 -7.71 5.52
N ASN A 45 -34.72 -8.06 4.56
CA ASN A 45 -34.73 -9.34 3.84
C ASN A 45 -33.38 -9.57 3.14
N ASP A 46 -33.26 -10.64 2.35
CA ASP A 46 -32.03 -11.03 1.65
C ASP A 46 -31.52 -9.99 0.65
N HIS A 47 -32.30 -8.97 0.33
CA HIS A 47 -31.98 -7.98 -0.70
C HIS A 47 -32.05 -6.52 -0.21
N SER A 48 -32.44 -6.30 1.04
CA SER A 48 -32.62 -4.94 1.57
C SER A 48 -32.35 -4.84 3.06
N LEU A 49 -31.76 -3.74 3.45
CA LEU A 49 -31.52 -3.34 4.83
C LEU A 49 -31.98 -1.89 5.04
N ARG A 50 -32.22 -1.53 6.26
CA ARG A 50 -32.50 -0.16 6.68
C ARG A 50 -31.30 0.40 7.43
N ALA A 51 -30.84 1.56 7.02
CA ALA A 51 -29.75 2.27 7.69
C ALA A 51 -30.15 3.69 8.04
N ARG A 52 -29.58 4.22 9.11
CA ARG A 52 -29.71 5.63 9.53
C ARG A 52 -28.53 6.41 9.01
N CYS A 53 -28.79 7.53 8.33
CA CYS A 53 -27.78 8.50 7.96
C CYS A 53 -27.26 9.19 9.24
N LEU A 54 -25.95 9.21 9.44
CA LEU A 54 -25.32 9.79 10.64
C LEU A 54 -24.85 11.23 10.43
N ASN A 55 -24.66 11.64 9.20
CA ASN A 55 -24.21 12.99 8.85
C ASN A 55 -24.88 13.47 7.55
N ASN A 56 -24.82 14.77 7.31
CA ASN A 56 -25.36 15.39 6.11
C ASN A 56 -24.35 15.36 4.96
N GLY A 57 -24.84 15.25 3.73
CA GLY A 57 -24.04 15.32 2.52
C GLY A 57 -24.84 15.00 1.27
N VAL A 58 -24.17 15.06 0.13
CA VAL A 58 -24.75 14.74 -1.18
C VAL A 58 -24.24 13.38 -1.63
N ILE A 59 -25.16 12.48 -1.97
CA ILE A 59 -24.80 11.16 -2.53
C ILE A 59 -24.99 11.19 -4.04
N SER A 60 -23.95 10.80 -4.76
CA SER A 60 -24.00 10.62 -6.20
C SER A 60 -23.86 9.14 -6.59
N SER A 61 -24.12 8.84 -7.87
CA SER A 61 -24.00 7.48 -8.38
C SER A 61 -22.53 7.03 -8.52
N LYS A 62 -22.32 5.71 -8.47
CA LYS A 62 -21.00 5.07 -8.69
C LYS A 62 -19.94 5.44 -7.65
N LYS A 63 -20.34 5.72 -6.43
CA LYS A 63 -19.43 5.97 -5.31
C LYS A 63 -19.06 4.67 -4.62
N GLY A 64 -17.82 4.59 -4.12
CA GLY A 64 -17.32 3.49 -3.32
C GLY A 64 -18.16 3.29 -2.06
N VAL A 65 -18.31 2.02 -1.66
CA VAL A 65 -18.99 1.63 -0.42
C VAL A 65 -18.04 0.78 0.40
N ASN A 66 -17.76 1.19 1.62
CA ASN A 66 -16.90 0.49 2.56
C ASN A 66 -17.73 -0.07 3.73
N LEU A 67 -17.38 -1.26 4.18
CA LEU A 67 -18.04 -1.98 5.28
C LEU A 67 -17.01 -2.25 6.39
N PRO A 68 -16.61 -1.22 7.18
CA PRO A 68 -15.54 -1.35 8.14
C PRO A 68 -15.81 -2.45 9.17
N GLY A 69 -14.78 -3.28 9.41
CA GLY A 69 -14.88 -4.40 10.35
C GLY A 69 -15.88 -5.49 9.96
N THR A 70 -16.19 -5.62 8.67
CA THR A 70 -17.04 -6.68 8.12
C THR A 70 -16.21 -7.52 7.15
N ASP A 71 -16.16 -8.83 7.37
CA ASP A 71 -15.51 -9.76 6.45
C ASP A 71 -16.36 -9.92 5.18
N ILE A 72 -15.74 -9.60 4.04
CA ILE A 72 -16.40 -9.60 2.74
C ILE A 72 -16.04 -10.89 1.99
N ASP A 73 -17.04 -11.54 1.39
CA ASP A 73 -16.92 -12.78 0.62
C ASP A 73 -16.69 -12.58 -0.89
N LEU A 74 -16.34 -11.36 -1.31
CA LEU A 74 -16.02 -11.07 -2.71
C LEU A 74 -14.77 -11.86 -3.15
N PRO A 75 -14.76 -12.41 -4.37
CA PRO A 75 -13.56 -13.04 -4.91
C PRO A 75 -12.44 -12.01 -5.03
N ALA A 76 -11.19 -12.47 -4.87
CA ALA A 76 -10.01 -11.60 -5.00
C ALA A 76 -9.89 -10.99 -6.41
N LEU A 77 -10.29 -11.75 -7.43
CA LEU A 77 -10.25 -11.37 -8.84
C LEU A 77 -11.61 -11.51 -9.51
N SER A 78 -12.10 -10.44 -10.09
CA SER A 78 -13.21 -10.48 -11.04
C SER A 78 -12.75 -11.03 -12.41
N GLU A 79 -13.68 -11.38 -13.28
CA GLU A 79 -13.35 -11.78 -14.67
C GLU A 79 -12.70 -10.63 -15.44
N LYS A 80 -13.05 -9.38 -15.11
CA LYS A 80 -12.39 -8.21 -15.68
C LYS A 80 -10.93 -8.14 -15.23
N ASP A 81 -10.64 -8.32 -13.94
CA ASP A 81 -9.27 -8.29 -13.41
C ASP A 81 -8.39 -9.37 -14.07
N LYS A 82 -8.95 -10.56 -14.26
CA LYS A 82 -8.25 -11.64 -14.99
C LYS A 82 -7.94 -11.27 -16.46
N ALA A 83 -8.86 -10.57 -17.12
CA ALA A 83 -8.64 -10.07 -18.48
C ALA A 83 -7.57 -8.98 -18.49
N ASP A 84 -7.60 -8.04 -17.54
CA ASP A 84 -6.63 -6.97 -17.40
C ASP A 84 -5.22 -7.50 -17.06
N LEU A 85 -5.11 -8.52 -16.20
CA LEU A 85 -3.84 -9.22 -15.92
C LEU A 85 -3.25 -9.87 -17.17
N ARG A 86 -4.08 -10.59 -17.98
CA ARG A 86 -3.62 -11.18 -19.24
C ARG A 86 -3.19 -10.12 -20.26
N PHE A 87 -3.87 -8.97 -20.27
CA PHE A 87 -3.46 -7.81 -21.06
C PHE A 87 -2.11 -7.28 -20.60
N GLY A 88 -1.87 -7.18 -19.28
CA GLY A 88 -0.58 -6.81 -18.70
C GLY A 88 0.55 -7.75 -19.15
N VAL A 89 0.33 -9.05 -19.07
CA VAL A 89 1.29 -10.07 -19.57
C VAL A 89 1.62 -9.85 -21.05
N LYS A 90 0.59 -9.66 -21.90
CA LYS A 90 0.78 -9.40 -23.33
C LYS A 90 1.62 -8.14 -23.59
N ASN A 91 1.45 -7.11 -22.75
CA ASN A 91 2.17 -5.84 -22.89
C ASN A 91 3.48 -5.78 -22.10
N LYS A 92 3.87 -6.89 -21.44
CA LYS A 92 5.14 -7.02 -20.72
C LYS A 92 5.29 -5.92 -19.64
N VAL A 93 4.25 -5.71 -18.83
CA VAL A 93 4.35 -4.81 -17.68
C VAL A 93 5.34 -5.37 -16.67
N ASP A 94 6.04 -4.49 -15.95
CA ASP A 94 7.03 -4.91 -14.96
C ASP A 94 6.37 -5.25 -13.61
N MET A 95 5.28 -4.54 -13.26
CA MET A 95 4.60 -4.70 -11.97
C MET A 95 3.09 -4.61 -12.12
N VAL A 96 2.37 -5.28 -11.22
CA VAL A 96 0.93 -5.10 -11.00
C VAL A 96 0.67 -4.72 -9.55
N PHE A 97 -0.18 -3.72 -9.34
CA PHE A 97 -0.59 -3.23 -8.03
C PHE A 97 -1.98 -3.75 -7.74
N ALA A 98 -2.08 -4.73 -6.86
CA ALA A 98 -3.32 -5.44 -6.58
C ALA A 98 -4.07 -4.81 -5.40
N SER A 99 -5.23 -4.22 -5.67
CA SER A 99 -6.06 -3.57 -4.65
C SER A 99 -6.80 -4.59 -3.78
N PHE A 100 -7.09 -4.19 -2.55
CA PHE A 100 -7.90 -4.93 -1.58
C PHE A 100 -7.44 -6.35 -1.30
N ILE A 101 -6.12 -6.57 -1.24
CA ILE A 101 -5.54 -7.85 -0.84
C ILE A 101 -5.87 -8.12 0.63
N ARG A 102 -6.42 -9.30 0.91
CA ARG A 102 -6.91 -9.70 2.23
C ARG A 102 -6.19 -10.91 2.80
N ARG A 103 -5.62 -11.76 1.95
CA ARG A 103 -4.96 -13.02 2.33
C ARG A 103 -3.95 -13.48 1.28
N ALA A 104 -3.06 -14.37 1.67
CA ALA A 104 -2.03 -14.93 0.79
C ALA A 104 -2.60 -15.63 -0.46
N SER A 105 -3.78 -16.25 -0.35
CA SER A 105 -4.46 -16.89 -1.49
C SER A 105 -4.73 -15.90 -2.63
N ASP A 106 -5.03 -14.64 -2.30
CA ASP A 106 -5.33 -13.61 -3.31
C ASP A 106 -4.12 -13.37 -4.22
N ILE A 107 -2.91 -13.37 -3.63
CA ILE A 107 -1.65 -13.24 -4.38
C ILE A 107 -1.40 -14.48 -5.25
N ARG A 108 -1.64 -15.70 -4.70
CA ARG A 108 -1.49 -16.93 -5.46
C ARG A 108 -2.44 -17.00 -6.66
N ASP A 109 -3.67 -16.52 -6.50
CA ASP A 109 -4.67 -16.45 -7.57
C ASP A 109 -4.22 -15.50 -8.69
N ILE A 110 -3.66 -14.33 -8.33
CA ILE A 110 -3.06 -13.40 -9.30
C ILE A 110 -1.90 -14.08 -10.03
N ARG A 111 -0.99 -14.71 -9.29
CA ARG A 111 0.18 -15.42 -9.86
C ARG A 111 -0.26 -16.52 -10.83
N ALA A 112 -1.31 -17.25 -10.50
CA ALA A 112 -1.88 -18.29 -11.38
C ALA A 112 -2.43 -17.70 -12.69
N VAL A 113 -3.06 -16.53 -12.66
CA VAL A 113 -3.56 -15.86 -13.87
C VAL A 113 -2.41 -15.31 -14.72
N LEU A 114 -1.35 -14.77 -14.11
CA LEU A 114 -0.15 -14.30 -14.82
C LEU A 114 0.57 -15.47 -15.53
N GLY A 115 0.56 -16.67 -14.94
CA GLY A 115 1.14 -17.88 -15.50
C GLY A 115 2.66 -17.79 -15.76
N GLU A 116 3.19 -18.74 -16.52
CA GLU A 116 4.65 -18.78 -16.80
C GLU A 116 5.13 -17.57 -17.61
N ALA A 117 4.33 -17.08 -18.53
CA ALA A 117 4.67 -15.91 -19.36
C ALA A 117 4.77 -14.60 -18.54
N GLY A 118 4.10 -14.53 -17.40
CA GLY A 118 4.10 -13.38 -16.48
C GLY A 118 4.86 -13.63 -15.18
N ARG A 119 5.68 -14.67 -15.08
CA ARG A 119 6.39 -15.04 -13.84
C ARG A 119 7.31 -13.97 -13.30
N GLU A 120 7.89 -13.15 -14.18
CA GLU A 120 8.79 -12.03 -13.83
C GLU A 120 8.03 -10.76 -13.43
N ILE A 121 6.71 -10.70 -13.65
CA ILE A 121 5.90 -9.56 -13.25
C ILE A 121 5.78 -9.55 -11.74
N GLN A 122 6.18 -8.45 -11.12
CA GLN A 122 6.10 -8.29 -9.68
C GLN A 122 4.68 -7.94 -9.24
N ILE A 123 4.23 -8.54 -8.14
CA ILE A 123 2.93 -8.26 -7.54
C ILE A 123 3.14 -7.42 -6.30
N ILE A 124 2.60 -6.21 -6.30
CA ILE A 124 2.60 -5.31 -5.15
C ILE A 124 1.23 -5.38 -4.47
N ALA A 125 1.19 -5.95 -3.30
CA ALA A 125 -0.05 -6.06 -2.51
C ALA A 125 -0.42 -4.71 -1.90
N LYS A 126 -1.60 -4.19 -2.22
CA LYS A 126 -2.15 -3.01 -1.58
C LYS A 126 -2.94 -3.43 -0.35
N ILE A 127 -2.50 -2.95 0.82
CA ILE A 127 -3.14 -3.22 2.11
C ILE A 127 -4.06 -2.04 2.44
N GLU A 128 -5.36 -2.31 2.36
CA GLU A 128 -6.42 -1.30 2.33
C GLU A 128 -7.54 -1.58 3.35
N ASN A 129 -7.45 -2.68 4.11
CA ASN A 129 -8.50 -3.07 5.05
C ASN A 129 -7.96 -3.82 6.27
N GLN A 130 -8.79 -3.99 7.29
CA GLN A 130 -8.42 -4.67 8.54
C GLN A 130 -7.98 -6.11 8.32
N GLN A 131 -8.62 -6.86 7.42
CA GLN A 131 -8.29 -8.26 7.15
C GLN A 131 -6.87 -8.38 6.56
N GLY A 132 -6.49 -7.49 5.62
CA GLY A 132 -5.13 -7.43 5.09
C GLY A 132 -4.08 -7.11 6.15
N VAL A 133 -4.41 -6.22 7.11
CA VAL A 133 -3.52 -5.93 8.25
C VAL A 133 -3.38 -7.15 9.17
N ASN A 134 -4.47 -7.85 9.45
CA ASN A 134 -4.44 -9.04 10.32
C ASN A 134 -3.65 -10.20 9.70
N ASN A 135 -3.76 -10.38 8.39
CA ASN A 135 -3.12 -11.44 7.62
C ASN A 135 -1.80 -11.01 6.98
N PHE A 136 -1.24 -9.88 7.44
CA PHE A 136 -0.11 -9.24 6.77
C PHE A 136 1.12 -10.15 6.60
N ASP A 137 1.42 -10.97 7.60
CA ASP A 137 2.61 -11.83 7.55
C ASP A 137 2.53 -12.87 6.43
N GLU A 138 1.38 -13.53 6.27
CA GLU A 138 1.17 -14.49 5.20
C GLU A 138 1.13 -13.83 3.80
N ILE A 139 0.57 -12.61 3.72
CA ILE A 139 0.56 -11.82 2.48
C ILE A 139 1.99 -11.42 2.11
N LEU A 140 2.77 -10.96 3.10
CA LEU A 140 4.14 -10.54 2.90
C LEU A 140 5.04 -11.70 2.43
N ASP A 141 4.77 -12.92 2.83
CA ASP A 141 5.53 -14.09 2.36
C ASP A 141 5.31 -14.35 0.86
N GLU A 142 4.11 -14.14 0.33
CA GLU A 142 3.74 -14.44 -1.06
C GLU A 142 3.94 -13.29 -2.05
N THR A 143 3.82 -12.03 -1.61
CA THR A 143 3.91 -10.84 -2.48
C THR A 143 5.37 -10.45 -2.77
N ASP A 144 5.61 -9.70 -3.85
CA ASP A 144 6.94 -9.16 -4.17
C ASP A 144 7.21 -7.81 -3.50
N GLY A 145 6.17 -7.07 -3.16
CA GLY A 145 6.23 -5.81 -2.45
C GLY A 145 4.88 -5.41 -1.89
N VAL A 146 4.83 -4.32 -1.16
CA VAL A 146 3.64 -3.85 -0.44
C VAL A 146 3.38 -2.38 -0.71
N MET A 147 2.12 -2.00 -0.80
CA MET A 147 1.68 -0.61 -0.72
C MET A 147 0.77 -0.42 0.49
N VAL A 148 1.16 0.47 1.37
CA VAL A 148 0.32 0.98 2.46
C VAL A 148 -0.61 2.04 1.88
N ALA A 149 -1.82 1.65 1.52
CA ALA A 149 -2.79 2.53 0.87
C ALA A 149 -3.69 3.18 1.94
N ARG A 150 -3.20 4.27 2.50
CA ARG A 150 -3.74 4.90 3.72
C ARG A 150 -5.15 5.48 3.56
N GLY A 151 -5.55 5.83 2.34
CA GLY A 151 -6.90 6.35 2.05
C GLY A 151 -7.98 5.35 2.45
N ASP A 152 -8.03 4.22 1.74
CA ASP A 152 -9.00 3.15 2.02
C ASP A 152 -8.78 2.53 3.40
N LEU A 153 -7.51 2.32 3.79
CA LEU A 153 -7.19 1.78 5.11
C LEU A 153 -7.76 2.65 6.24
N GLY A 154 -7.70 3.99 6.10
CA GLY A 154 -8.22 4.94 7.10
C GLY A 154 -9.74 4.99 7.19
N ILE A 155 -10.44 4.41 6.20
CA ILE A 155 -11.89 4.22 6.23
C ILE A 155 -12.23 2.87 6.89
N GLU A 156 -11.45 1.85 6.61
CA GLU A 156 -11.67 0.47 7.04
C GLU A 156 -11.24 0.21 8.50
N ILE A 157 -10.24 0.94 9.00
CA ILE A 157 -9.80 0.89 10.40
C ILE A 157 -9.92 2.26 11.05
N PRO A 158 -9.97 2.35 12.40
CA PRO A 158 -9.94 3.65 13.08
C PRO A 158 -8.75 4.49 12.61
N ALA A 159 -8.99 5.71 12.14
CA ALA A 159 -7.96 6.59 11.58
C ALA A 159 -6.74 6.75 12.51
N ALA A 160 -6.96 6.78 13.83
CA ALA A 160 -5.91 6.83 14.84
C ALA A 160 -4.97 5.59 14.85
N LYS A 161 -5.34 4.49 14.18
CA LYS A 161 -4.52 3.28 14.09
C LYS A 161 -3.73 3.18 12.78
N VAL A 162 -4.00 4.03 11.81
CA VAL A 162 -3.35 3.97 10.48
C VAL A 162 -1.85 4.12 10.58
N PHE A 163 -1.35 5.09 11.38
CA PHE A 163 0.09 5.32 11.52
C PHE A 163 0.83 4.11 12.11
N ILE A 164 0.21 3.39 13.07
CA ILE A 164 0.85 2.22 13.68
C ILE A 164 0.85 1.03 12.71
N ALA A 165 -0.21 0.86 11.92
CA ALA A 165 -0.27 -0.12 10.84
C ALA A 165 0.80 0.17 9.78
N GLN A 166 0.96 1.43 9.36
CA GLN A 166 2.02 1.88 8.44
C GLN A 166 3.40 1.48 8.96
N LYS A 167 3.75 1.88 10.18
CA LYS A 167 5.06 1.58 10.77
C LYS A 167 5.33 0.08 10.87
N MET A 168 4.34 -0.70 11.30
CA MET A 168 4.44 -2.15 11.40
C MET A 168 4.69 -2.80 10.02
N MET A 169 3.91 -2.40 9.00
CA MET A 169 4.06 -2.95 7.65
C MET A 169 5.41 -2.58 7.02
N ILE A 170 5.86 -1.33 7.16
CA ILE A 170 7.15 -0.87 6.67
C ILE A 170 8.28 -1.66 7.35
N ALA A 171 8.28 -1.77 8.68
CA ALA A 171 9.31 -2.48 9.43
C ALA A 171 9.40 -3.97 9.00
N LYS A 172 8.26 -4.65 8.86
CA LYS A 172 8.23 -6.05 8.41
C LYS A 172 8.72 -6.21 6.97
N CYS A 173 8.38 -5.29 6.06
CA CYS A 173 8.90 -5.27 4.69
C CYS A 173 10.41 -5.11 4.68
N ASN A 174 10.95 -4.19 5.47
CA ASN A 174 12.39 -3.95 5.58
C ASN A 174 13.13 -5.20 6.08
N ILE A 175 12.61 -5.88 7.12
CA ILE A 175 13.19 -7.13 7.64
C ILE A 175 13.20 -8.24 6.57
N LYS A 176 12.11 -8.34 5.76
CA LYS A 176 12.01 -9.30 4.67
C LYS A 176 12.81 -8.90 3.41
N GLY A 177 13.26 -7.64 3.31
CA GLY A 177 13.93 -7.10 2.12
C GLY A 177 12.98 -6.95 0.92
N LYS A 178 11.70 -6.68 1.18
CA LYS A 178 10.68 -6.43 0.15
C LYS A 178 10.35 -4.95 0.08
N PRO A 179 10.20 -4.36 -1.12
CA PRO A 179 9.92 -2.93 -1.27
C PRO A 179 8.56 -2.58 -0.67
N VAL A 180 8.48 -1.41 -0.06
CA VAL A 180 7.26 -0.88 0.53
C VAL A 180 7.02 0.56 0.10
N ILE A 181 5.80 0.83 -0.34
CA ILE A 181 5.34 2.12 -0.82
C ILE A 181 4.37 2.70 0.22
N CYS A 182 4.59 3.95 0.63
CA CYS A 182 3.62 4.69 1.42
C CYS A 182 2.80 5.60 0.51
N ALA A 183 1.49 5.44 0.51
CA ALA A 183 0.60 6.06 -0.46
C ALA A 183 -0.59 6.76 0.19
N THR A 184 -1.14 7.72 -0.55
CA THR A 184 -2.37 8.47 -0.29
C THR A 184 -2.24 9.54 0.79
N GLN A 185 -2.78 10.71 0.49
CA GLN A 185 -2.81 11.88 1.38
C GLN A 185 -1.42 12.32 1.88
N MET A 186 -0.41 12.25 0.99
CA MET A 186 0.93 12.67 1.31
C MET A 186 1.07 14.21 1.30
N LEU A 187 0.62 14.84 0.20
CA LEU A 187 0.59 16.31 0.02
C LEU A 187 -0.79 16.74 -0.50
N GLU A 188 -1.86 16.17 0.06
CA GLU A 188 -3.25 16.27 -0.43
C GLU A 188 -3.69 17.71 -0.68
N SER A 189 -3.29 18.66 0.19
CA SER A 189 -3.63 20.08 0.04
C SER A 189 -3.07 20.70 -1.24
N MET A 190 -1.99 20.12 -1.80
CA MET A 190 -1.39 20.58 -3.06
C MET A 190 -2.20 20.20 -4.30
N THR A 191 -3.28 19.47 -4.15
CA THR A 191 -4.28 19.31 -5.23
C THR A 191 -4.81 20.68 -5.68
N TYR A 192 -5.00 21.60 -4.73
CA TYR A 192 -5.58 22.93 -5.00
C TYR A 192 -4.70 24.10 -4.51
N ASN A 193 -3.61 23.84 -3.80
CA ASN A 193 -2.74 24.87 -3.27
C ASN A 193 -1.30 24.69 -3.78
N PRO A 194 -0.57 25.79 -4.08
CA PRO A 194 0.80 25.72 -4.59
C PRO A 194 1.83 25.30 -3.51
N ARG A 195 1.42 25.18 -2.25
CA ARG A 195 2.26 24.79 -1.11
C ARG A 195 1.52 23.85 -0.18
N PRO A 196 2.21 22.83 0.37
CA PRO A 196 1.62 21.92 1.34
C PRO A 196 1.53 22.56 2.73
N THR A 197 0.80 21.91 3.62
CA THR A 197 0.85 22.19 5.04
C THR A 197 2.15 21.63 5.65
N ARG A 198 2.54 22.14 6.82
CA ARG A 198 3.71 21.60 7.55
C ARG A 198 3.50 20.17 8.01
N ALA A 199 2.26 19.79 8.33
CA ALA A 199 1.91 18.44 8.73
C ALA A 199 2.14 17.44 7.59
N GLU A 200 1.77 17.79 6.35
CA GLU A 200 1.99 16.96 5.17
C GLU A 200 3.47 16.78 4.86
N VAL A 201 4.28 17.83 4.93
CA VAL A 201 5.74 17.72 4.76
C VAL A 201 6.34 16.79 5.83
N SER A 202 5.87 16.91 7.08
CA SER A 202 6.31 16.03 8.18
C SER A 202 5.87 14.58 7.95
N ASP A 203 4.70 14.36 7.35
CA ASP A 203 4.19 13.02 7.02
C ASP A 203 5.08 12.33 5.96
N VAL A 204 5.44 13.05 4.88
CA VAL A 204 6.38 12.55 3.87
C VAL A 204 7.73 12.20 4.52
N ALA A 205 8.28 13.10 5.31
CA ALA A 205 9.56 12.88 5.98
C ALA A 205 9.51 11.68 6.94
N ASN A 206 8.44 11.53 7.71
CA ASN A 206 8.24 10.38 8.59
C ASN A 206 8.13 9.06 7.82
N ALA A 207 7.43 9.02 6.67
CA ALA A 207 7.35 7.81 5.85
C ALA A 207 8.75 7.36 5.37
N VAL A 208 9.61 8.30 4.95
CA VAL A 208 11.00 8.03 4.57
C VAL A 208 11.80 7.51 5.76
N GLN A 209 11.70 8.18 6.92
CA GLN A 209 12.41 7.77 8.15
C GLN A 209 11.91 6.44 8.73
N ASP A 210 10.64 6.10 8.52
CA ASP A 210 10.08 4.78 8.87
C ASP A 210 10.69 3.66 8.01
N GLY A 211 11.34 3.99 6.88
CA GLY A 211 12.00 3.06 5.97
C GLY A 211 11.20 2.72 4.71
N ALA A 212 10.22 3.55 4.32
CA ALA A 212 9.54 3.38 3.03
C ALA A 212 10.54 3.53 1.87
N ASP A 213 10.43 2.65 0.88
CA ASP A 213 11.27 2.68 -0.33
C ASP A 213 10.74 3.67 -1.36
N CYS A 214 9.46 3.98 -1.31
CA CYS A 214 8.79 4.90 -2.19
C CYS A 214 7.64 5.61 -1.46
N VAL A 215 7.41 6.87 -1.82
CA VAL A 215 6.23 7.64 -1.45
C VAL A 215 5.45 8.01 -2.72
N MET A 216 4.12 7.99 -2.66
CA MET A 216 3.28 8.14 -3.85
C MET A 216 2.34 9.32 -3.71
N LEU A 217 2.32 10.20 -4.73
CA LEU A 217 1.28 11.19 -4.95
C LEU A 217 0.09 10.55 -5.69
N SER A 218 -1.11 11.01 -5.40
CA SER A 218 -2.36 10.55 -6.00
C SER A 218 -3.08 11.68 -6.72
N GLY A 219 -4.05 12.30 -6.08
CA GLY A 219 -4.82 13.42 -6.61
C GLY A 219 -3.97 14.62 -6.98
N GLU A 220 -2.90 14.87 -6.25
CA GLU A 220 -1.97 15.98 -6.41
C GLU A 220 -1.38 16.06 -7.82
N THR A 221 -1.12 14.89 -8.44
CA THR A 221 -0.58 14.80 -9.80
C THR A 221 -1.59 14.32 -10.83
N ALA A 222 -2.63 13.57 -10.44
CA ALA A 222 -3.62 13.01 -11.36
C ALA A 222 -4.66 14.04 -11.80
N LYS A 223 -5.02 14.97 -10.93
CA LYS A 223 -6.08 15.98 -11.16
C LYS A 223 -5.80 17.33 -10.51
N GLY A 224 -4.63 17.48 -9.85
CA GLY A 224 -4.29 18.71 -9.14
C GLY A 224 -3.87 19.84 -10.07
N ASP A 225 -3.98 21.06 -9.56
CA ASP A 225 -3.60 22.29 -10.26
C ASP A 225 -2.07 22.53 -10.24
N TYR A 226 -1.33 21.86 -9.33
CA TYR A 226 0.09 22.07 -9.06
C TYR A 226 0.93 20.78 -9.12
N PRO A 227 0.83 19.94 -10.19
CA PRO A 227 1.47 18.63 -10.21
C PRO A 227 3.00 18.71 -10.16
N LYS A 228 3.60 19.67 -10.84
CA LYS A 228 5.05 19.86 -10.86
C LYS A 228 5.58 20.29 -9.49
N GLU A 229 4.92 21.23 -8.86
CA GLU A 229 5.27 21.76 -7.54
C GLU A 229 5.13 20.64 -6.46
N ALA A 230 4.10 19.82 -6.57
CA ALA A 230 3.91 18.68 -5.67
C ALA A 230 5.04 17.65 -5.78
N VAL A 231 5.44 17.28 -6.98
CA VAL A 231 6.59 16.37 -7.20
C VAL A 231 7.88 17.00 -6.70
N THR A 232 8.12 18.28 -6.98
CA THR A 232 9.32 19.00 -6.51
C THR A 232 9.40 19.03 -4.99
N MET A 233 8.28 19.39 -4.32
CA MET A 233 8.21 19.44 -2.86
C MET A 233 8.43 18.06 -2.23
N MET A 234 7.84 17.02 -2.80
CA MET A 234 8.04 15.64 -2.32
C MET A 234 9.50 15.23 -2.46
N HIS A 235 10.10 15.48 -3.61
CA HIS A 235 11.50 15.17 -3.87
C HIS A 235 12.44 15.86 -2.88
N GLU A 236 12.30 17.17 -2.69
CA GLU A 236 13.11 17.95 -1.75
C GLU A 236 12.94 17.43 -0.31
N THR A 237 11.70 17.10 0.10
CA THR A 237 11.43 16.55 1.42
C THR A 237 12.09 15.19 1.61
N CYS A 238 12.05 14.31 0.61
CA CYS A 238 12.71 13.00 0.67
C CYS A 238 14.23 13.15 0.82
N LEU A 239 14.87 14.01 0.01
CA LEU A 239 16.31 14.25 0.11
C LEU A 239 16.74 14.73 1.51
N ILE A 240 15.98 15.66 2.09
CA ILE A 240 16.28 16.18 3.44
C ILE A 240 16.03 15.11 4.50
N ALA A 241 14.97 14.33 4.37
CA ALA A 241 14.64 13.26 5.31
C ALA A 241 15.70 12.14 5.30
N GLU A 242 16.25 11.78 4.13
CA GLU A 242 17.31 10.78 3.99
C GLU A 242 18.59 11.19 4.73
N VAL A 243 18.96 12.47 4.71
CA VAL A 243 20.15 12.97 5.44
C VAL A 243 19.99 12.79 6.96
N ALA A 244 18.76 12.78 7.46
CA ALA A 244 18.48 12.65 8.89
C ALA A 244 18.38 11.19 9.37
N ILE A 245 18.51 10.19 8.47
CA ILE A 245 18.45 8.75 8.84
C ILE A 245 19.74 8.36 9.56
N PRO A 246 19.67 7.72 10.75
CA PRO A 246 20.83 7.17 11.44
C PRO A 246 21.24 5.82 10.85
N TYR A 247 21.83 5.81 9.67
CA TYR A 247 22.09 4.60 8.85
C TYR A 247 22.82 3.49 9.60
N VAL A 248 23.80 3.81 10.43
CA VAL A 248 24.54 2.81 11.23
C VAL A 248 23.60 2.10 12.20
N ASN A 249 22.73 2.83 12.89
CA ASN A 249 21.76 2.24 13.83
C ASN A 249 20.74 1.37 13.08
N VAL A 250 20.25 1.85 11.93
CA VAL A 250 19.30 1.08 11.07
C VAL A 250 19.97 -0.21 10.58
N PHE A 251 21.23 -0.15 10.14
CA PHE A 251 22.00 -1.33 9.75
C PHE A 251 22.12 -2.34 10.90
N ASP A 252 22.50 -1.89 12.08
CA ASP A 252 22.66 -2.75 13.26
C ASP A 252 21.33 -3.40 13.68
N GLU A 253 20.24 -2.67 13.63
CA GLU A 253 18.91 -3.19 13.91
C GLU A 253 18.51 -4.27 12.90
N LEU A 254 18.61 -4.00 11.59
CA LEU A 254 18.30 -4.97 10.53
C LEU A 254 19.18 -6.22 10.62
N ARG A 255 20.47 -6.07 10.90
CA ARG A 255 21.40 -7.16 11.12
C ARG A 255 21.00 -8.05 12.30
N ASN A 256 20.56 -7.45 13.40
CA ASN A 256 20.15 -8.18 14.61
C ASN A 256 18.81 -8.89 14.44
N LEU A 257 17.89 -8.35 13.63
CA LEU A 257 16.58 -8.93 13.34
C LEU A 257 16.62 -9.96 12.20
N ALA A 258 17.72 -10.04 11.44
CA ALA A 258 17.84 -11.01 10.36
C ALA A 258 17.80 -12.45 10.88
N PRO A 259 17.04 -13.36 10.20
CA PRO A 259 16.93 -14.76 10.62
C PRO A 259 18.26 -15.50 10.54
N ARG A 260 18.48 -16.45 11.45
CA ARG A 260 19.68 -17.29 11.48
C ARG A 260 19.29 -18.78 11.50
N PRO A 261 19.97 -19.67 10.73
CA PRO A 261 21.12 -19.39 9.86
C PRO A 261 20.70 -18.52 8.65
N MET A 262 21.61 -17.64 8.23
CA MET A 262 21.40 -16.74 7.10
C MET A 262 21.90 -17.40 5.80
N ASP A 263 21.26 -17.07 4.67
CA ASP A 263 21.76 -17.46 3.34
C ASP A 263 23.15 -16.88 3.07
N ILE A 264 23.97 -17.59 2.30
CA ILE A 264 25.36 -17.19 2.00
C ILE A 264 25.40 -15.84 1.28
N VAL A 265 24.52 -15.65 0.28
CA VAL A 265 24.49 -14.41 -0.52
C VAL A 265 24.08 -13.23 0.36
N GLU A 266 23.10 -13.42 1.23
CA GLU A 266 22.65 -12.41 2.18
C GLU A 266 23.74 -12.07 3.20
N SER A 267 24.46 -13.07 3.72
CA SER A 267 25.59 -12.87 4.64
C SER A 267 26.70 -12.03 4.00
N ILE A 268 27.04 -12.30 2.73
CA ILE A 268 28.02 -11.51 1.97
C ILE A 268 27.52 -10.09 1.72
N ALA A 269 26.25 -9.92 1.36
CA ALA A 269 25.67 -8.60 1.15
C ALA A 269 25.72 -7.76 2.44
N MET A 270 25.34 -8.33 3.57
CA MET A 270 25.42 -7.68 4.88
C MET A 270 26.87 -7.28 5.22
N ALA A 271 27.84 -8.16 5.00
CA ALA A 271 29.25 -7.86 5.23
C ALA A 271 29.77 -6.71 4.33
N ALA A 272 29.33 -6.69 3.05
CA ALA A 272 29.68 -5.62 2.11
C ALA A 272 29.10 -4.26 2.54
N VAL A 273 27.86 -4.23 3.03
CA VAL A 273 27.26 -2.99 3.57
C VAL A 273 27.98 -2.56 4.84
N SER A 274 28.30 -3.46 5.76
CA SER A 274 29.12 -3.12 6.95
C SER A 274 30.46 -2.50 6.53
N ALA A 275 31.17 -3.13 5.59
CA ALA A 275 32.44 -2.58 5.08
C ALA A 275 32.25 -1.19 4.43
N SER A 276 31.17 -0.96 3.71
CA SER A 276 30.89 0.33 3.08
C SER A 276 30.66 1.46 4.11
N LEU A 277 30.03 1.15 5.22
CA LEU A 277 29.81 2.10 6.32
C LEU A 277 31.12 2.43 7.04
N GLU A 278 31.93 1.40 7.37
CA GLU A 278 33.24 1.57 8.04
C GLU A 278 34.26 2.34 7.20
N LEU A 279 34.27 2.08 5.88
CA LEU A 279 35.22 2.70 4.95
C LEU A 279 34.74 4.04 4.39
N ASN A 280 33.52 4.46 4.71
CA ASN A 280 32.85 5.59 4.05
C ASN A 280 32.95 5.49 2.51
N ALA A 281 32.58 4.32 1.99
CA ALA A 281 32.71 4.01 0.57
C ALA A 281 31.85 4.93 -0.31
N GLY A 282 32.35 5.31 -1.49
CA GLY A 282 31.61 6.13 -2.42
C GLY A 282 30.50 5.38 -3.19
N ALA A 283 30.62 4.06 -3.34
CA ALA A 283 29.62 3.21 -3.99
C ALA A 283 29.88 1.72 -3.70
N ILE A 284 28.84 0.90 -3.83
CA ILE A 284 28.96 -0.56 -3.91
C ILE A 284 28.67 -0.99 -5.34
N LEU A 285 29.64 -1.60 -6.01
CA LEU A 285 29.46 -2.19 -7.34
C LEU A 285 29.06 -3.67 -7.19
N VAL A 286 27.97 -4.08 -7.79
CA VAL A 286 27.48 -5.46 -7.70
C VAL A 286 27.15 -6.04 -9.07
N LEU A 287 27.73 -7.20 -9.37
CA LEU A 287 27.42 -8.00 -10.55
C LEU A 287 26.27 -8.96 -10.20
N THR A 288 25.20 -8.94 -10.98
CA THR A 288 24.05 -9.83 -10.73
C THR A 288 23.31 -10.14 -12.03
N THR A 289 22.73 -11.31 -12.14
CA THR A 289 21.92 -11.72 -13.27
C THR A 289 20.44 -11.41 -13.06
N SER A 290 19.94 -11.58 -11.83
CA SER A 290 18.52 -11.44 -11.47
C SER A 290 18.19 -10.19 -10.65
N GLY A 291 19.21 -9.39 -10.26
CA GLY A 291 19.01 -8.28 -9.33
C GLY A 291 19.02 -8.71 -7.85
N HIS A 292 19.00 -10.02 -7.55
CA HIS A 292 18.85 -10.52 -6.17
C HIS A 292 19.93 -9.99 -5.21
N SER A 293 21.20 -10.04 -5.62
CA SER A 293 22.31 -9.54 -4.77
C SER A 293 22.20 -8.02 -4.51
N ALA A 294 21.76 -7.23 -5.51
CA ALA A 294 21.53 -5.80 -5.32
C ALA A 294 20.39 -5.51 -4.33
N ARG A 295 19.32 -6.30 -4.41
CA ARG A 295 18.18 -6.21 -3.43
C ARG A 295 18.64 -6.54 -2.02
N LEU A 296 19.46 -7.56 -1.84
CA LEU A 296 20.01 -7.91 -0.52
C LEU A 296 20.93 -6.82 0.03
N LEU A 297 21.75 -6.18 -0.81
CA LEU A 297 22.54 -5.01 -0.39
C LEU A 297 21.62 -3.85 0.03
N SER A 298 20.60 -3.55 -0.77
CA SER A 298 19.63 -2.49 -0.49
C SER A 298 18.83 -2.74 0.79
N LYS A 299 18.53 -4.00 1.13
CA LYS A 299 17.89 -4.38 2.39
C LYS A 299 18.58 -3.79 3.61
N TYR A 300 19.91 -3.77 3.61
CA TYR A 300 20.74 -3.31 4.75
C TYR A 300 21.05 -1.81 4.72
N ARG A 301 20.42 -1.04 3.83
CA ARG A 301 20.41 0.43 3.79
C ARG A 301 21.81 1.07 3.85
N PRO A 302 22.73 0.77 2.91
CA PRO A 302 24.01 1.51 2.84
C PRO A 302 23.77 3.00 2.56
N ILE A 303 24.66 3.87 3.05
CA ILE A 303 24.63 5.32 2.75
C ILE A 303 24.99 5.56 1.29
N CYS A 304 25.98 4.81 0.79
CA CYS A 304 26.45 4.98 -0.59
C CYS A 304 25.50 4.30 -1.60
N PRO A 305 25.48 4.78 -2.86
CA PRO A 305 24.69 4.17 -3.92
C PRO A 305 25.16 2.73 -4.23
N ILE A 306 24.20 1.88 -4.57
CA ILE A 306 24.43 0.54 -5.10
C ILE A 306 24.37 0.62 -6.62
N ILE A 307 25.46 0.36 -7.30
CA ILE A 307 25.53 0.35 -8.77
C ILE A 307 25.47 -1.10 -9.23
N MET A 308 24.31 -1.49 -9.72
CA MET A 308 24.06 -2.81 -10.25
C MET A 308 24.53 -2.92 -11.70
N VAL A 309 25.30 -3.94 -12.01
CA VAL A 309 25.74 -4.30 -13.36
C VAL A 309 25.14 -5.63 -13.74
N THR A 310 24.33 -5.67 -14.78
CA THR A 310 23.63 -6.86 -15.26
C THR A 310 23.59 -6.91 -16.78
N ARG A 311 23.39 -8.13 -17.34
CA ARG A 311 23.09 -8.35 -18.76
C ARG A 311 21.58 -8.62 -19.00
N ASN A 312 20.80 -8.62 -17.93
CA ASN A 312 19.35 -8.88 -17.99
C ASN A 312 18.60 -7.53 -18.00
N ASP A 313 17.94 -7.22 -19.11
CA ASP A 313 17.20 -5.98 -19.31
C ASP A 313 16.01 -5.83 -18.32
N ILE A 314 15.40 -6.95 -17.89
CA ILE A 314 14.31 -6.94 -16.91
C ILE A 314 14.88 -6.54 -15.53
N ALA A 315 16.03 -7.12 -15.15
CA ALA A 315 16.67 -6.78 -13.89
C ALA A 315 17.26 -5.36 -13.89
N ALA A 316 17.56 -4.80 -15.07
CA ALA A 316 18.10 -3.45 -15.22
C ALA A 316 17.03 -2.35 -15.05
N ARG A 317 15.78 -2.64 -15.33
CA ARG A 317 14.60 -1.75 -15.14
C ARG A 317 14.13 -1.75 -13.70
#